data_a7f971965a6cd84f31859c8cfb699df9
#
_entry.id   a7f971965a6cd84f31859c8cfb699df9
#
_cell.length_a   1.000
_cell.length_b   1.000
_cell.length_c   1.000
_cell.angle_alpha   90.00
_cell.angle_beta   90.00
_cell.angle_gamma   90.00
#
_symmetry.space_group_name_H-M   'P 1'
#
loop_
_entity.id
_entity.type
_entity.pdbx_description
1 polymer ?
#
loop_
_entity_poly.entity_id
_entity_poly.type
_entity_poly.pdbx_seq_one_letter_code
_entity_poly.pdbx_strand_id
1 'polypeptide(L)'
;ISMIVNNKEVKNFDVRLAIHKVDYFVPVDLSVFSGKTVSFKFKMNSNDPIRVNLSPDNTACCKEMKLSDTFDTTNREKFRPTYHFSPLYGWMNDPNGMVYKDGEYHLFYQYNPYGSKWGNMNWGHAISKDLVNWEHRPVAIAPDALGTIFSGSAVVDHNNTAGFGAGAIIAIYTQNSDRQVQSIAYSTD
;
A
#
# COMPACT_ATOMS: atom_id res chain seq x y z
N ILE A 1 8.75 9.94 -5.50
CA ILE A 1 7.69 10.67 -6.23
C ILE A 1 6.78 11.31 -5.21
N SER A 2 6.56 12.63 -5.31
CA SER A 2 5.57 13.35 -4.52
C SER A 2 4.33 13.62 -5.36
N MET A 3 3.16 13.27 -4.85
CA MET A 3 1.87 13.63 -5.43
C MET A 3 1.36 14.93 -4.81
N ILE A 4 1.03 15.90 -5.66
CA ILE A 4 0.68 17.26 -5.27
C ILE A 4 -0.74 17.57 -5.77
N VAL A 5 -1.60 18.01 -4.88
CA VAL A 5 -2.97 18.46 -5.18
C VAL A 5 -3.16 19.86 -4.62
N ASN A 6 -3.60 20.82 -5.46
CA ASN A 6 -3.77 22.21 -5.07
C ASN A 6 -2.51 22.79 -4.36
N ASN A 7 -1.33 22.56 -4.93
CA ASN A 7 -0.02 22.97 -4.42
C ASN A 7 0.38 22.39 -3.03
N LYS A 8 -0.35 21.40 -2.52
CA LYS A 8 -0.01 20.69 -1.29
C LYS A 8 0.41 19.27 -1.60
N GLU A 9 1.54 18.83 -1.07
CA GLU A 9 1.94 17.43 -1.11
C GLU A 9 0.96 16.60 -0.27
N VAL A 10 0.32 15.61 -0.89
CA VAL A 10 -0.69 14.75 -0.26
C VAL A 10 -0.22 13.32 -0.11
N LYS A 11 0.78 12.91 -0.88
CA LYS A 11 1.36 11.58 -0.80
C LYS A 11 2.79 11.57 -1.32
N ASN A 12 3.61 10.71 -0.71
CA ASN A 12 4.96 10.46 -1.18
C ASN A 12 5.18 8.95 -1.35
N PHE A 13 5.88 8.56 -2.42
CA PHE A 13 6.27 7.18 -2.65
C PHE A 13 7.74 7.09 -2.98
N ASP A 14 8.43 6.18 -2.33
CA ASP A 14 9.78 5.78 -2.70
C ASP A 14 9.69 4.59 -3.66
N VAL A 15 9.97 4.82 -4.93
CA VAL A 15 9.78 3.81 -5.99
C VAL A 15 10.97 3.78 -6.91
N ARG A 16 11.25 2.60 -7.45
CA ARG A 16 12.21 2.46 -8.54
C ARG A 16 11.57 2.95 -9.84
N LEU A 17 12.15 3.99 -10.44
CA LEU A 17 11.69 4.53 -11.70
C LEU A 17 12.19 3.71 -12.89
N ALA A 18 11.30 3.42 -13.83
CA ALA A 18 11.63 2.83 -15.11
C ALA A 18 12.23 3.92 -16.03
N ILE A 19 13.54 3.89 -16.21
CA ILE A 19 14.27 4.93 -16.98
C ILE A 19 14.18 4.66 -18.48
N HIS A 20 14.52 3.45 -18.92
CA HIS A 20 14.63 3.09 -20.33
C HIS A 20 13.39 2.36 -20.87
N LYS A 21 12.82 1.48 -20.07
CA LYS A 21 11.67 0.65 -20.44
C LYS A 21 10.83 0.38 -19.20
N VAL A 22 9.51 0.51 -19.35
CA VAL A 22 8.57 0.12 -18.31
C VAL A 22 8.43 -1.40 -18.29
N ASP A 23 8.62 -2.02 -17.11
CA ASP A 23 8.46 -3.45 -16.90
C ASP A 23 7.07 -3.81 -16.41
N TYR A 24 6.45 -2.93 -15.61
CA TYR A 24 5.10 -3.09 -15.07
C TYR A 24 4.52 -1.73 -14.68
N PHE A 25 3.19 -1.68 -14.54
CA PHE A 25 2.46 -0.53 -14.02
C PHE A 25 1.88 -0.86 -12.65
N VAL A 26 1.72 0.17 -11.84
CA VAL A 26 0.95 0.12 -10.59
C VAL A 26 -0.10 1.22 -10.60
N PRO A 27 -1.32 0.97 -10.08
CA PRO A 27 -2.34 2.00 -9.99
C PRO A 27 -2.08 2.92 -8.80
N VAL A 28 -2.45 4.18 -8.96
CA VAL A 28 -2.59 5.14 -7.86
C VAL A 28 -4.02 5.62 -7.89
N ASP A 29 -4.79 5.29 -6.86
CA ASP A 29 -6.18 5.74 -6.77
C ASP A 29 -6.24 7.26 -6.61
N LEU A 30 -6.95 7.90 -7.53
CA LEU A 30 -7.16 9.35 -7.57
C LEU A 30 -8.64 9.72 -7.34
N SER A 31 -9.51 8.77 -7.04
CA SER A 31 -10.97 8.97 -6.93
C SER A 31 -11.35 10.11 -5.97
N VAL A 32 -10.66 10.20 -4.82
CA VAL A 32 -10.87 11.26 -3.82
C VAL A 32 -10.42 12.66 -4.28
N PHE A 33 -9.74 12.74 -5.42
CA PHE A 33 -9.28 13.99 -6.04
C PHE A 33 -10.02 14.31 -7.34
N SER A 34 -11.16 13.66 -7.59
CA SER A 34 -11.98 13.93 -8.77
C SER A 34 -12.27 15.44 -8.92
N GLY A 35 -12.12 15.96 -10.14
CA GLY A 35 -12.27 17.39 -10.46
C GLY A 35 -11.12 18.29 -9.98
N LYS A 36 -10.04 17.75 -9.43
CA LYS A 36 -8.85 18.50 -9.02
C LYS A 36 -7.68 18.26 -9.96
N THR A 37 -6.78 19.22 -10.06
CA THR A 37 -5.51 19.03 -10.76
C THR A 37 -4.54 18.29 -9.84
N VAL A 38 -4.07 17.13 -10.29
CA VAL A 38 -3.03 16.35 -9.64
C VAL A 38 -1.75 16.48 -10.44
N SER A 39 -0.64 16.77 -9.78
CA SER A 39 0.69 16.79 -10.37
C SER A 39 1.66 15.89 -9.62
N PHE A 40 2.67 15.40 -10.32
CA PHE A 40 3.69 14.52 -9.75
C PHE A 40 5.06 15.20 -9.87
N LYS A 41 5.78 15.24 -8.74
CA LYS A 41 7.16 15.71 -8.66
C LYS A 41 8.08 14.51 -8.44
N PHE A 42 9.05 14.36 -9.34
CA PHE A 42 10.05 13.31 -9.26
C PHE A 42 11.32 13.87 -8.62
N LYS A 43 11.85 13.17 -7.62
CA LYS A 43 13.13 13.47 -6.98
C LYS A 43 13.94 12.19 -6.92
N MET A 44 15.17 12.21 -7.42
CA MET A 44 16.09 11.10 -7.21
C MET A 44 16.63 11.10 -5.79
N ASN A 45 16.78 9.92 -5.22
CA ASN A 45 17.52 9.75 -3.99
C ASN A 45 19.02 10.01 -4.28
N SER A 46 19.64 10.87 -3.49
CA SER A 46 21.04 11.29 -3.68
C SER A 46 22.07 10.18 -3.49
N ASN A 47 21.67 9.04 -2.95
CA ASN A 47 22.53 7.86 -2.72
C ASN A 47 22.61 6.90 -3.92
N ASP A 48 21.89 7.16 -5.01
CA ASP A 48 22.01 6.36 -6.22
C ASP A 48 23.27 6.78 -6.99
N PRO A 49 24.24 5.87 -7.23
CA PRO A 49 25.46 6.18 -7.98
C PRO A 49 25.19 6.48 -9.46
N ILE A 50 24.03 6.14 -9.97
CA ILE A 50 23.64 6.43 -11.36
C ILE A 50 23.00 7.82 -11.39
N ARG A 51 23.82 8.85 -11.61
CA ARG A 51 23.35 10.20 -11.89
C ARG A 51 22.76 10.23 -13.31
N VAL A 52 21.50 9.87 -13.42
CA VAL A 52 20.75 10.05 -14.67
C VAL A 52 20.11 11.43 -14.63
N ASN A 53 20.32 12.19 -15.69
CA ASN A 53 19.58 13.45 -15.87
C ASN A 53 18.14 13.09 -16.24
N LEU A 54 17.27 12.96 -15.20
CA LEU A 54 15.88 12.62 -15.39
C LEU A 54 15.10 13.86 -15.85
N SER A 55 14.51 13.74 -17.03
CA SER A 55 13.48 14.67 -17.47
C SER A 55 12.24 13.89 -17.90
N PRO A 56 11.05 14.50 -17.89
CA PRO A 56 9.85 13.86 -18.41
C PRO A 56 10.03 13.35 -19.85
N ASP A 57 10.86 14.02 -20.63
CA ASP A 57 11.07 13.72 -22.05
C ASP A 57 12.00 12.54 -22.31
N ASN A 58 12.83 12.15 -21.35
CA ASN A 58 13.81 11.07 -21.52
C ASN A 58 13.60 9.86 -20.59
N THR A 59 12.55 9.89 -19.77
CA THR A 59 12.30 8.84 -18.77
C THR A 59 11.05 8.07 -19.13
N ALA A 60 11.16 6.76 -19.36
CA ALA A 60 10.05 5.91 -19.81
C ALA A 60 8.84 5.97 -18.88
N CYS A 61 9.05 5.91 -17.55
CA CYS A 61 7.94 5.96 -16.58
C CYS A 61 7.13 7.27 -16.68
N CYS A 62 7.75 8.40 -17.04
CA CYS A 62 7.03 9.66 -17.20
C CYS A 62 6.25 9.70 -18.51
N LYS A 63 6.83 9.18 -19.60
CA LYS A 63 6.19 9.12 -20.92
C LYS A 63 4.99 8.18 -20.96
N GLU A 64 5.07 7.09 -20.23
CA GLU A 64 4.06 6.02 -20.26
C GLU A 64 3.04 6.13 -19.13
N MET A 65 3.19 7.10 -18.22
CA MET A 65 2.17 7.40 -17.21
C MET A 65 0.86 7.79 -17.90
N LYS A 66 -0.24 7.20 -17.48
CA LYS A 66 -1.56 7.45 -18.09
C LYS A 66 -2.65 7.51 -17.03
N LEU A 67 -3.66 8.33 -17.26
CA LEU A 67 -4.92 8.28 -16.55
C LEU A 67 -5.76 7.15 -17.13
N SER A 68 -6.41 6.38 -16.27
CA SER A 68 -7.27 5.25 -16.67
C SER A 68 -8.36 5.05 -15.62
N ASP A 69 -9.55 4.68 -16.06
CA ASP A 69 -10.67 4.30 -15.18
C ASP A 69 -10.58 2.82 -14.74
N THR A 70 -9.65 2.06 -15.31
CA THR A 70 -9.49 0.64 -15.03
C THR A 70 -8.03 0.27 -14.86
N PHE A 71 -7.77 -0.75 -14.05
CA PHE A 71 -6.48 -1.40 -13.93
C PHE A 71 -6.67 -2.92 -14.04
N ASP A 72 -5.88 -3.58 -14.90
CA ASP A 72 -5.97 -5.02 -15.09
C ASP A 72 -5.38 -5.76 -13.89
N THR A 73 -6.22 -6.45 -13.14
CA THR A 73 -5.86 -7.28 -11.98
C THR A 73 -6.11 -8.77 -12.25
N THR A 74 -6.18 -9.19 -13.51
CA THR A 74 -6.48 -10.60 -13.87
C THR A 74 -5.39 -11.59 -13.49
N ASN A 75 -4.24 -11.10 -13.01
CA ASN A 75 -3.21 -11.90 -12.34
C ASN A 75 -2.70 -13.07 -13.21
N ARG A 76 -2.24 -12.74 -14.41
CA ARG A 76 -1.76 -13.72 -15.40
C ARG A 76 -0.24 -13.87 -15.42
N GLU A 77 0.44 -13.41 -14.38
CA GLU A 77 1.89 -13.49 -14.30
C GLU A 77 2.34 -14.96 -14.23
N LYS A 78 3.40 -15.28 -14.95
CA LYS A 78 3.92 -16.65 -15.10
C LYS A 78 4.18 -17.36 -13.76
N PHE A 79 4.58 -16.64 -12.74
CA PHE A 79 4.98 -17.20 -11.45
C PHE A 79 3.97 -16.92 -10.34
N ARG A 80 2.77 -16.46 -10.66
CA ARG A 80 1.74 -16.28 -9.65
C ARG A 80 1.36 -17.63 -9.02
N PRO A 81 1.33 -17.72 -7.67
CA PRO A 81 0.87 -18.92 -7.00
C PRO A 81 -0.57 -19.28 -7.37
N THR A 82 -0.87 -20.58 -7.48
CA THR A 82 -2.20 -21.06 -7.84
C THR A 82 -3.14 -21.17 -6.64
N TYR A 83 -2.62 -21.35 -5.43
CA TYR A 83 -3.43 -21.53 -4.21
C TYR A 83 -2.95 -20.74 -2.99
N HIS A 84 -1.71 -20.27 -2.98
CA HIS A 84 -1.26 -19.37 -1.92
C HIS A 84 -1.87 -17.97 -2.13
N PHE A 85 -2.27 -17.34 -1.03
CA PHE A 85 -2.66 -15.94 -1.07
C PHE A 85 -1.52 -15.07 -1.62
N SER A 86 -1.86 -14.14 -2.50
CA SER A 86 -0.95 -13.11 -2.99
C SER A 86 -1.72 -11.85 -3.34
N PRO A 87 -1.14 -10.66 -3.21
CA PRO A 87 -1.83 -9.42 -3.54
C PRO A 87 -2.13 -9.35 -5.03
N LEU A 88 -3.04 -8.48 -5.43
CA LEU A 88 -3.38 -8.25 -6.85
C LEU A 88 -2.18 -7.73 -7.65
N TYR A 89 -1.31 -6.96 -7.03
CA TYR A 89 -0.07 -6.41 -7.58
C TYR A 89 0.84 -5.98 -6.43
N GLY A 90 2.08 -5.64 -6.74
CA GLY A 90 3.04 -5.15 -5.74
C GLY A 90 3.78 -6.26 -5.00
N TRP A 91 4.35 -5.91 -3.87
CA TRP A 91 5.13 -6.78 -3.00
C TRP A 91 4.38 -7.07 -1.71
N MET A 92 4.43 -8.30 -1.23
CA MET A 92 4.00 -8.64 0.14
C MET A 92 5.05 -9.48 0.86
N ASN A 93 5.05 -9.39 2.20
CA ASN A 93 5.81 -10.26 3.08
C ASN A 93 4.94 -10.69 4.27
N ASP A 94 5.23 -10.29 5.50
CA ASP A 94 4.62 -10.85 6.70
C ASP A 94 3.09 -10.78 6.71
N PRO A 95 2.38 -11.88 6.98
CA PRO A 95 0.99 -11.80 7.40
C PRO A 95 0.90 -11.12 8.78
N ASN A 96 -0.09 -10.27 8.96
CA ASN A 96 -0.31 -9.48 10.17
C ASN A 96 -1.75 -9.63 10.64
N GLY A 97 -1.98 -9.44 11.93
CA GLY A 97 -3.27 -9.13 12.51
C GLY A 97 -4.44 -10.00 12.08
N MET A 98 -4.24 -11.30 11.88
CA MET A 98 -5.36 -12.20 11.53
C MET A 98 -6.40 -12.22 12.63
N VAL A 99 -7.64 -11.86 12.30
CA VAL A 99 -8.77 -11.89 13.21
C VAL A 99 -10.01 -12.46 12.52
N TYR A 100 -10.92 -13.00 13.31
CA TYR A 100 -12.25 -13.42 12.87
C TYR A 100 -13.28 -12.48 13.48
N LYS A 101 -14.10 -11.85 12.64
CA LYS A 101 -15.17 -10.94 13.06
C LYS A 101 -16.37 -11.11 12.14
N ASP A 102 -17.55 -11.20 12.72
CA ASP A 102 -18.86 -11.19 12.04
C ASP A 102 -18.98 -12.20 10.86
N GLY A 103 -18.35 -13.37 10.99
CA GLY A 103 -18.41 -14.43 9.98
C GLY A 103 -17.31 -14.35 8.91
N GLU A 104 -16.38 -13.43 9.04
CA GLU A 104 -15.28 -13.24 8.10
C GLU A 104 -13.92 -13.31 8.78
N TYR A 105 -12.94 -13.93 8.12
CA TYR A 105 -11.54 -13.89 8.47
C TYR A 105 -10.91 -12.66 7.82
N HIS A 106 -10.26 -11.83 8.60
CA HIS A 106 -9.49 -10.70 8.11
C HIS A 106 -8.00 -11.08 8.11
N LEU A 107 -7.35 -10.90 6.98
CA LEU A 107 -5.91 -11.02 6.80
C LEU A 107 -5.35 -9.64 6.48
N PHE A 108 -4.50 -9.12 7.35
CA PHE A 108 -3.64 -8.00 7.02
C PHE A 108 -2.25 -8.52 6.65
N TYR A 109 -1.48 -7.74 5.91
CA TYR A 109 -0.14 -8.15 5.47
C TYR A 109 0.75 -6.96 5.14
N GLN A 110 2.04 -7.12 5.32
CA GLN A 110 3.03 -6.14 4.87
C GLN A 110 2.93 -5.98 3.36
N TYR A 111 2.74 -4.77 2.89
CA TYR A 111 2.40 -4.51 1.50
C TYR A 111 3.12 -3.28 0.94
N ASN A 112 3.80 -3.44 -0.18
CA ASN A 112 4.23 -2.34 -1.03
C ASN A 112 3.39 -2.31 -2.30
N PRO A 113 2.39 -1.45 -2.42
CA PRO A 113 1.55 -1.36 -3.61
C PRO A 113 2.24 -0.70 -4.81
N TYR A 114 3.42 -0.12 -4.63
CA TYR A 114 4.07 0.71 -5.66
C TYR A 114 5.31 0.07 -6.27
N GLY A 115 5.64 -1.15 -5.92
CA GLY A 115 6.84 -1.79 -6.42
C GLY A 115 6.88 -3.29 -6.20
N SER A 116 7.86 -3.95 -6.84
CA SER A 116 8.09 -5.39 -6.78
C SER A 116 9.19 -5.77 -5.77
N LYS A 117 9.52 -4.87 -4.85
CA LYS A 117 10.54 -5.05 -3.82
C LYS A 117 10.04 -4.51 -2.48
N TRP A 118 10.70 -4.93 -1.42
CA TRP A 118 10.48 -4.39 -0.09
C TRP A 118 10.68 -2.86 -0.08
N GLY A 119 9.78 -2.15 0.57
CA GLY A 119 9.75 -0.69 0.69
C GLY A 119 8.31 -0.19 0.82
N ASN A 120 8.10 1.10 1.09
CA ASN A 120 6.78 1.75 1.22
C ASN A 120 5.76 0.90 2.00
N MET A 121 6.17 0.32 3.12
CA MET A 121 5.36 -0.66 3.84
C MET A 121 4.06 -0.06 4.35
N ASN A 122 2.98 -0.68 3.93
CA ASN A 122 1.60 -0.48 4.35
C ASN A 122 1.09 -1.79 4.96
N TRP A 123 -0.08 -1.78 5.58
CA TRP A 123 -0.87 -2.99 5.74
C TRP A 123 -1.89 -3.11 4.61
N GLY A 124 -1.71 -4.12 3.76
CA GLY A 124 -2.74 -4.60 2.86
C GLY A 124 -3.83 -5.31 3.64
N HIS A 125 -4.99 -5.52 3.02
CA HIS A 125 -6.12 -6.16 3.66
C HIS A 125 -6.86 -7.09 2.69
N ALA A 126 -7.25 -8.25 3.17
CA ALA A 126 -8.15 -9.16 2.48
C ALA A 126 -9.09 -9.83 3.48
N ILE A 127 -10.27 -10.22 3.01
CA ILE A 127 -11.25 -10.96 3.81
C ILE A 127 -11.59 -12.29 3.16
N SER A 128 -11.97 -13.28 3.98
CA SER A 128 -12.40 -14.58 3.51
C SER A 128 -13.44 -15.18 4.47
N LYS A 129 -14.36 -15.99 3.92
CA LYS A 129 -15.32 -16.77 4.70
C LYS A 129 -14.84 -18.21 4.93
N ASP A 130 -13.85 -18.67 4.20
CA ASP A 130 -13.42 -20.07 4.15
C ASP A 130 -11.91 -20.27 4.23
N LEU A 131 -11.11 -19.18 4.33
CA LEU A 131 -9.64 -19.17 4.32
C LEU A 131 -8.99 -19.63 2.99
N VAL A 132 -9.81 -19.87 1.98
CA VAL A 132 -9.36 -20.33 0.65
C VAL A 132 -9.63 -19.23 -0.39
N ASN A 133 -10.83 -18.71 -0.39
CA ASN A 133 -11.24 -17.66 -1.32
C ASN A 133 -11.15 -16.29 -0.64
N TRP A 134 -10.30 -15.43 -1.17
CA TRP A 134 -10.00 -14.12 -0.57
C TRP A 134 -10.50 -12.99 -1.44
N GLU A 135 -11.20 -12.05 -0.82
CA GLU A 135 -11.58 -10.78 -1.40
C GLU A 135 -10.60 -9.70 -0.96
N HIS A 136 -9.93 -9.05 -1.92
CA HIS A 136 -9.01 -7.96 -1.63
C HIS A 136 -9.77 -6.69 -1.25
N ARG A 137 -9.30 -6.03 -0.21
CA ARG A 137 -9.80 -4.76 0.29
C ARG A 137 -8.77 -3.65 0.05
N PRO A 138 -9.17 -2.39 0.15
CA PRO A 138 -8.22 -1.27 0.16
C PRO A 138 -7.14 -1.43 1.23
N VAL A 139 -6.03 -0.71 1.08
CA VAL A 139 -4.98 -0.62 2.10
C VAL A 139 -5.61 -0.20 3.44
N ALA A 140 -5.42 -1.01 4.48
CA ALA A 140 -5.99 -0.78 5.79
C ALA A 140 -5.23 0.31 6.55
N ILE A 141 -3.90 0.27 6.56
CA ILE A 141 -3.06 1.24 7.26
C ILE A 141 -1.95 1.70 6.30
N ALA A 142 -1.95 2.98 5.99
CA ALA A 142 -0.96 3.63 5.13
C ALA A 142 0.06 4.42 5.97
N PRO A 143 1.30 4.61 5.45
CA PRO A 143 2.28 5.48 6.06
C PRO A 143 1.76 6.89 6.30
N ASP A 144 2.20 7.48 7.41
CA ASP A 144 1.93 8.86 7.78
C ASP A 144 3.22 9.57 8.24
N ALA A 145 3.10 10.67 8.98
CA ALA A 145 4.23 11.44 9.50
C ALA A 145 5.12 10.67 10.47
N LEU A 146 4.64 9.57 11.06
CA LEU A 146 5.41 8.71 11.98
C LEU A 146 6.21 7.64 11.25
N GLY A 147 5.99 7.47 9.94
CA GLY A 147 6.77 6.57 9.10
C GLY A 147 6.00 5.46 8.42
N THR A 148 6.73 4.48 7.92
CA THR A 148 6.18 3.28 7.26
C THR A 148 5.60 2.30 8.28
N ILE A 149 4.67 1.46 7.83
CA ILE A 149 3.92 0.55 8.69
C ILE A 149 4.59 -0.81 8.70
N PHE A 150 5.18 -1.18 9.84
CA PHE A 150 5.80 -2.48 10.05
C PHE A 150 4.82 -3.47 10.68
N SER A 151 5.30 -4.68 10.88
CA SER A 151 4.48 -5.80 11.35
C SER A 151 3.89 -5.55 12.73
N GLY A 152 2.78 -6.22 13.00
CA GLY A 152 2.05 -6.13 14.23
C GLY A 152 0.94 -7.18 14.32
N SER A 153 0.03 -6.98 15.24
CA SER A 153 -1.07 -7.88 15.53
C SER A 153 -2.40 -7.13 15.61
N ALA A 154 -3.50 -7.85 15.56
CA ALA A 154 -4.82 -7.28 15.78
C ALA A 154 -5.67 -8.18 16.69
N VAL A 155 -6.67 -7.59 17.33
CA VAL A 155 -7.66 -8.28 18.13
C VAL A 155 -9.04 -7.66 17.89
N VAL A 156 -10.10 -8.44 18.12
CA VAL A 156 -11.47 -7.90 18.21
C VAL A 156 -11.77 -7.57 19.67
N ASP A 157 -12.03 -6.31 19.96
CA ASP A 157 -12.39 -5.84 21.31
C ASP A 157 -13.88 -6.01 21.57
N HIS A 158 -14.30 -7.23 21.88
CA HIS A 158 -15.71 -7.55 22.12
C HIS A 158 -16.34 -6.76 23.28
N ASN A 159 -15.54 -6.40 24.28
CA ASN A 159 -16.01 -5.78 25.52
C ASN A 159 -15.78 -4.27 25.59
N ASN A 160 -15.29 -3.66 24.51
CA ASN A 160 -14.91 -2.25 24.49
C ASN A 160 -13.88 -1.88 25.58
N THR A 161 -12.94 -2.77 25.83
CA THR A 161 -11.90 -2.58 26.85
C THR A 161 -10.96 -1.42 26.49
N ALA A 162 -10.67 -1.24 25.20
CA ALA A 162 -9.86 -0.16 24.68
C ALA A 162 -10.60 1.19 24.53
N GLY A 163 -11.93 1.19 24.65
CA GLY A 163 -12.75 2.41 24.57
C GLY A 163 -13.05 2.91 23.16
N PHE A 164 -12.73 2.13 22.09
CA PHE A 164 -12.97 2.52 20.69
C PHE A 164 -14.29 2.01 20.11
N GLY A 165 -15.04 1.24 20.86
CA GLY A 165 -16.32 0.62 20.48
C GLY A 165 -16.32 -0.89 20.66
N ALA A 166 -17.43 -1.45 21.11
CA ALA A 166 -17.57 -2.91 21.24
C ALA A 166 -17.51 -3.55 19.85
N GLY A 167 -16.70 -4.62 19.71
CA GLY A 167 -16.47 -5.29 18.44
C GLY A 167 -15.49 -4.58 17.49
N ALA A 168 -14.87 -3.49 17.91
CA ALA A 168 -13.81 -2.84 17.11
C ALA A 168 -12.63 -3.79 16.88
N ILE A 169 -12.07 -3.77 15.67
CA ILE A 169 -10.76 -4.38 15.40
C ILE A 169 -9.70 -3.38 15.86
N ILE A 170 -8.85 -3.78 16.78
CA ILE A 170 -7.74 -2.99 17.29
C ILE A 170 -6.44 -3.56 16.72
N ALA A 171 -5.72 -2.77 15.95
CA ALA A 171 -4.39 -3.12 15.45
C ALA A 171 -3.31 -2.44 16.30
N ILE A 172 -2.31 -3.20 16.72
CA ILE A 172 -1.10 -2.71 17.39
C ILE A 172 0.07 -3.06 16.49
N TYR A 173 0.82 -2.06 16.05
CA TYR A 173 1.87 -2.22 15.04
C TYR A 173 3.04 -1.28 15.27
N THR A 174 4.15 -1.55 14.62
CA THR A 174 5.33 -0.68 14.66
C THR A 174 5.30 0.30 13.49
N GLN A 175 5.49 1.57 13.76
CA GLN A 175 5.84 2.56 12.73
C GLN A 175 7.35 2.82 12.74
N ASN A 176 7.93 2.96 11.54
CA ASN A 176 9.36 3.09 11.35
C ASN A 176 9.72 4.33 10.53
N SER A 177 10.47 5.23 11.18
CA SER A 177 11.12 6.40 10.56
C SER A 177 12.55 6.53 11.11
N ASP A 178 12.93 7.67 11.65
CA ASP A 178 14.21 7.85 12.37
C ASP A 178 14.30 6.96 13.62
N ARG A 179 13.17 6.61 14.20
CA ARG A 179 13.01 5.65 15.29
C ARG A 179 11.78 4.78 15.08
N GLN A 180 11.77 3.61 15.71
CA GLN A 180 10.60 2.75 15.76
C GLN A 180 9.72 3.13 16.97
N VAL A 181 8.41 3.22 16.74
CA VAL A 181 7.41 3.46 17.77
C VAL A 181 6.25 2.46 17.63
N GLN A 182 5.60 2.14 18.75
CA GLN A 182 4.37 1.36 18.73
C GLN A 182 3.18 2.30 18.52
N SER A 183 2.31 1.92 17.62
CA SER A 183 1.10 2.67 17.25
C SER A 183 -0.13 1.79 17.32
N ILE A 184 -1.28 2.43 17.49
CA ILE A 184 -2.58 1.78 17.52
C ILE A 184 -3.46 2.39 16.43
N ALA A 185 -4.14 1.52 15.68
CA ALA A 185 -5.25 1.89 14.82
C ALA A 185 -6.47 1.06 15.20
N TYR A 186 -7.67 1.55 14.86
CA TYR A 186 -8.89 0.80 15.06
C TYR A 186 -9.89 1.00 13.93
N SER A 187 -10.77 0.03 13.73
CA SER A 187 -11.94 0.12 12.85
C SER A 187 -13.16 -0.42 13.59
N THR A 188 -14.29 0.22 13.41
CA THR A 188 -15.59 -0.23 13.95
C THR A 188 -16.43 -0.93 12.88
N ASP A 189 -15.99 -0.88 11.65
CA ASP A 189 -16.67 -1.42 10.46
C ASP A 189 -16.21 -2.86 10.14
#